data_2e5136522f13b7c8ab3e80e48665b177
#
_entry.id   2e5136522f13b7c8ab3e80e48665b177
#
_cell.length_a   1.000
_cell.length_b   1.000
_cell.length_c   1.000
_cell.angle_alpha   90.00
_cell.angle_beta   90.00
_cell.angle_gamma   90.00
#
_symmetry.space_group_name_H-M   'P 1'
#
loop_
_entity.id
_entity.type
_entity.pdbx_description
1 polymer ?
#
loop_
_entity_poly.entity_id
_entity_poly.type
_entity_poly.pdbx_seq_one_letter_code
_entity_poly.pdbx_strand_id
1 'polypeptide(L)'
;NLYGRPVFLTTPKTSTSWDGDAYSTTAKTKIDLSAVFGVPAGIKAVLVWVAVRDSASQTTDCYLRLSPVSTGDAGMGVNCDYVNDRYGRHLLIVPCDANGDIYYQIAASGTGTMDVFLQIWGYWL
;
A
#
# COMPACT_ATOMS: atom_id res chain seq x y z
N ASN A 1 -15.94 7.46 19.71
CA ASN A 1 -15.54 6.09 19.45
C ASN A 1 -14.13 6.06 18.85
N LEU A 2 -13.19 5.44 19.55
CA LEU A 2 -11.79 5.35 19.11
C LEU A 2 -11.61 4.52 17.83
N TYR A 3 -12.49 3.57 17.59
CA TYR A 3 -12.32 2.61 16.52
C TYR A 3 -13.02 2.99 15.23
N GLY A 4 -13.87 4.02 15.28
CA GLY A 4 -14.65 4.41 14.12
C GLY A 4 -15.69 3.37 13.70
N ARG A 5 -16.37 3.65 12.61
CA ARG A 5 -17.39 2.79 12.05
C ARG A 5 -16.87 2.18 10.72
N PRO A 6 -16.90 0.84 10.57
CA PRO A 6 -16.46 0.22 9.33
C PRO A 6 -17.46 0.46 8.20
N VAL A 7 -16.96 0.68 7.01
CA VAL A 7 -17.70 0.73 5.76
C VAL A 7 -17.05 -0.25 4.81
N PHE A 8 -17.77 -1.30 4.43
CA PHE A 8 -17.29 -2.27 3.46
C PHE A 8 -17.87 -1.96 2.09
N LEU A 9 -17.02 -2.03 1.07
CA LEU A 9 -17.37 -1.67 -0.30
C LEU A 9 -17.73 -2.93 -1.10
N THR A 10 -18.73 -2.82 -1.96
CA THR A 10 -19.07 -3.88 -2.92
C THR A 10 -18.28 -3.76 -4.23
N THR A 11 -17.73 -2.58 -4.48
CA THR A 11 -16.81 -2.31 -5.59
C THR A 11 -15.59 -1.62 -5.01
N PRO A 12 -14.37 -2.13 -5.26
CA PRO A 12 -13.18 -1.53 -4.68
C PRO A 12 -12.90 -0.15 -5.28
N LYS A 13 -12.28 0.71 -4.51
CA LYS A 13 -11.73 1.96 -5.00
C LYS A 13 -10.30 1.71 -5.47
N THR A 14 -10.02 2.16 -6.68
CA THR A 14 -8.70 2.06 -7.32
C THR A 14 -8.22 3.44 -7.72
N SER A 15 -6.96 3.53 -8.12
CA SER A 15 -6.39 4.77 -8.62
C SER A 15 -5.60 4.54 -9.90
N THR A 16 -5.70 5.49 -10.82
CA THR A 16 -4.83 5.56 -12.00
C THR A 16 -3.76 6.63 -11.86
N SER A 17 -3.84 7.47 -10.83
CA SER A 17 -2.89 8.55 -10.60
C SER A 17 -1.73 8.14 -9.69
N TRP A 18 -1.92 7.13 -8.85
CA TRP A 18 -0.85 6.56 -8.04
C TRP A 18 -0.32 5.31 -8.72
N ASP A 19 0.96 5.31 -8.95
CA ASP A 19 1.65 4.20 -9.63
C ASP A 19 2.86 3.80 -8.80
N GLY A 20 2.78 2.66 -8.15
CA GLY A 20 3.89 2.09 -7.40
C GLY A 20 4.94 1.40 -8.27
N ASP A 21 4.66 1.19 -9.54
CA ASP A 21 5.51 0.42 -10.45
C ASP A 21 6.84 1.12 -10.73
N ALA A 22 6.82 2.44 -10.74
CA ALA A 22 8.00 3.24 -11.07
C ALA A 22 8.96 3.44 -9.89
N TYR A 23 8.62 2.97 -8.69
CA TYR A 23 9.34 3.36 -7.49
C TYR A 23 10.18 2.22 -6.92
N SER A 24 11.37 2.59 -6.49
CA SER A 24 12.23 1.79 -5.63
C SER A 24 12.71 2.73 -4.53
N THR A 25 11.84 3.05 -3.59
CA THR A 25 12.15 4.00 -2.53
C THR A 25 11.93 3.39 -1.16
N THR A 26 12.99 3.34 -0.37
CA THR A 26 12.93 2.98 1.04
C THR A 26 12.57 4.17 1.93
N ALA A 27 12.56 5.38 1.39
CA ALA A 27 12.04 6.54 2.07
C ALA A 27 10.50 6.47 2.10
N LYS A 28 9.91 6.68 3.27
CA LYS A 28 8.45 6.68 3.40
C LYS A 28 7.84 7.85 2.65
N THR A 29 6.89 7.53 1.79
CA THR A 29 6.20 8.51 0.95
C THR A 29 4.70 8.42 1.20
N LYS A 30 4.08 9.58 1.34
CA LYS A 30 2.65 9.65 1.66
C LYS A 30 1.77 9.28 0.47
N ILE A 31 0.70 8.54 0.76
CA ILE A 31 -0.46 8.40 -0.12
C ILE A 31 -1.61 9.17 0.53
N ASP A 32 -2.05 10.25 -0.10
CA ASP A 32 -3.26 10.97 0.28
C ASP A 32 -4.46 10.15 -0.20
N LEU A 33 -5.02 9.34 0.71
CA LEU A 33 -6.05 8.36 0.35
C LEU A 33 -7.33 9.03 -0.18
N SER A 34 -7.71 10.18 0.35
CA SER A 34 -8.89 10.88 -0.13
C SER A 34 -8.71 11.43 -1.54
N ALA A 35 -7.56 12.00 -1.83
CA ALA A 35 -7.26 12.55 -3.16
C ALA A 35 -7.00 11.45 -4.19
N VAL A 36 -6.29 10.40 -3.81
CA VAL A 36 -5.81 9.36 -4.75
C VAL A 36 -6.87 8.28 -4.98
N PHE A 37 -7.56 7.85 -3.94
CA PHE A 37 -8.54 6.75 -4.02
C PHE A 37 -9.99 7.18 -3.82
N GLY A 38 -10.24 8.43 -3.46
CA GLY A 38 -11.59 8.94 -3.29
C GLY A 38 -12.32 8.44 -2.04
N VAL A 39 -11.60 8.01 -1.02
CA VAL A 39 -12.20 7.70 0.29
C VAL A 39 -12.47 8.99 1.06
N PRO A 40 -13.34 8.98 2.08
CA PRO A 40 -13.55 10.17 2.90
C PRO A 40 -12.25 10.62 3.59
N ALA A 41 -12.07 11.92 3.74
CA ALA A 41 -10.93 12.46 4.48
C ALA A 41 -11.01 12.09 5.95
N GLY A 42 -9.86 11.89 6.59
CA GLY A 42 -9.79 11.65 8.03
C GLY A 42 -10.23 10.26 8.48
N ILE A 43 -10.27 9.28 7.60
CA ILE A 43 -10.57 7.90 7.99
C ILE A 43 -9.54 7.37 8.98
N LYS A 44 -9.95 6.42 9.82
CA LYS A 44 -9.12 5.86 10.90
C LYS A 44 -8.22 4.71 10.45
N ALA A 45 -8.70 3.92 9.51
CA ALA A 45 -7.99 2.78 8.97
C ALA A 45 -8.56 2.43 7.60
N VAL A 46 -7.80 1.67 6.82
CA VAL A 46 -8.17 1.23 5.49
C VAL A 46 -7.98 -0.27 5.36
N LEU A 47 -8.94 -0.94 4.70
CA LEU A 47 -8.82 -2.32 4.28
C LEU A 47 -8.32 -2.32 2.84
N VAL A 48 -7.09 -2.78 2.64
CA VAL A 48 -6.42 -2.71 1.34
C VAL A 48 -6.02 -4.10 0.86
N TRP A 49 -6.38 -4.42 -0.37
CA TRP A 49 -5.85 -5.56 -1.09
C TRP A 49 -4.61 -5.10 -1.86
N VAL A 50 -3.54 -5.88 -1.76
CA VAL A 50 -2.25 -5.55 -2.32
C VAL A 50 -1.77 -6.70 -3.20
N ALA A 51 -1.27 -6.37 -4.39
CA ALA A 51 -0.54 -7.30 -5.23
C ALA A 51 0.80 -6.68 -5.60
N VAL A 52 1.87 -7.45 -5.43
CA VAL A 52 3.24 -7.01 -5.75
C VAL A 52 3.96 -8.10 -6.53
N ARG A 53 4.75 -7.69 -7.52
CA ARG A 53 5.71 -8.56 -8.20
C ARG A 53 6.93 -7.77 -8.59
N ASP A 54 8.05 -8.45 -8.74
CA ASP A 54 9.27 -7.86 -9.28
C ASP A 54 9.63 -8.60 -10.57
N SER A 55 9.85 -7.85 -11.65
CA SER A 55 10.11 -8.39 -12.98
C SER A 55 11.57 -8.72 -13.26
N ALA A 56 12.46 -8.52 -12.26
CA ALA A 56 13.88 -8.77 -12.41
C ALA A 56 14.37 -9.84 -11.41
N SER A 57 15.62 -9.77 -10.98
CA SER A 57 16.22 -10.78 -10.12
C SER A 57 15.60 -10.83 -8.72
N GLN A 58 15.35 -12.03 -8.22
CA GLN A 58 14.85 -12.30 -6.88
C GLN A 58 15.97 -12.65 -5.89
N THR A 59 17.16 -12.10 -6.09
CA THR A 59 18.31 -12.35 -5.20
C THR A 59 18.30 -11.49 -3.95
N THR A 60 17.41 -10.51 -3.86
CA THR A 60 17.26 -9.60 -2.72
C THR A 60 15.82 -9.59 -2.21
N ASP A 61 15.65 -9.09 -1.01
CA ASP A 61 14.35 -8.90 -0.40
C ASP A 61 13.59 -7.78 -1.15
N CYS A 62 12.53 -8.15 -1.87
CA CYS A 62 11.66 -7.21 -2.56
C CYS A 62 10.33 -7.12 -1.82
N TYR A 63 9.90 -5.91 -1.46
CA TYR A 63 8.71 -5.75 -0.64
C TYR A 63 8.03 -4.40 -0.84
N LEU A 64 6.76 -4.36 -0.45
CA LEU A 64 6.01 -3.15 -0.16
C LEU A 64 5.71 -3.13 1.34
N ARG A 65 5.84 -1.97 1.98
CA ARG A 65 5.36 -1.73 3.35
C ARG A 65 4.41 -0.56 3.39
N LEU A 66 3.36 -0.69 4.19
CA LEU A 66 2.37 0.35 4.43
C LEU A 66 2.29 0.65 5.92
N SER A 67 2.17 1.92 6.29
CA SER A 67 2.08 2.32 7.70
C SER A 67 1.44 3.71 7.86
N PRO A 68 0.94 4.06 9.06
CA PRO A 68 0.54 5.44 9.36
C PRO A 68 1.71 6.35 9.73
N VAL A 69 2.92 5.80 9.86
CA VAL A 69 4.09 6.51 10.41
C VAL A 69 4.98 7.01 9.28
N SER A 70 5.36 8.27 9.35
CA SER A 70 6.13 8.94 8.30
C SER A 70 7.64 8.72 8.38
N THR A 71 8.14 8.07 9.45
CA THR A 71 9.57 7.84 9.67
C THR A 71 9.85 6.44 10.18
N GLY A 72 11.11 6.00 10.12
CA GLY A 72 11.54 4.69 10.60
C GLY A 72 11.13 3.54 9.68
N ASP A 73 11.20 2.32 10.18
CA ASP A 73 10.97 1.10 9.39
C ASP A 73 9.68 0.36 9.77
N ALA A 74 8.90 0.92 10.70
CA ALA A 74 7.63 0.30 11.08
C ALA A 74 6.66 0.28 9.91
N GLY A 75 6.06 -0.88 9.65
CA GLY A 75 5.10 -1.02 8.57
C GLY A 75 4.61 -2.45 8.43
N MET A 76 3.46 -2.59 7.78
CA MET A 76 2.90 -3.88 7.41
C MET A 76 3.39 -4.22 6.02
N GLY A 77 4.16 -5.31 5.90
CA GLY A 77 4.88 -5.66 4.70
C GLY A 77 4.23 -6.77 3.89
N VAL A 78 4.43 -6.67 2.59
CA VAL A 78 4.11 -7.72 1.63
C VAL A 78 5.36 -7.96 0.80
N ASN A 79 5.89 -9.18 0.86
CA ASN A 79 7.03 -9.57 0.05
C ASN A 79 6.57 -10.01 -1.34
N CYS A 80 7.41 -9.75 -2.34
CA CYS A 80 7.26 -10.37 -3.64
C CYS A 80 7.46 -11.89 -3.54
N ASP A 81 6.85 -12.62 -4.46
CA ASP A 81 7.15 -14.03 -4.63
C ASP A 81 8.62 -14.20 -5.06
N TYR A 82 9.24 -15.33 -4.69
CA TYR A 82 10.62 -15.64 -5.06
C TYR A 82 10.81 -15.99 -6.53
N VAL A 83 9.73 -16.06 -7.29
CA VAL A 83 9.77 -16.29 -8.72
C VAL A 83 9.62 -14.96 -9.45
N ASN A 84 10.51 -14.68 -10.41
CA ASN A 84 10.43 -13.47 -11.21
C ASN A 84 9.04 -13.31 -11.84
N ASP A 85 8.53 -12.08 -11.80
CA ASP A 85 7.31 -11.69 -12.49
C ASP A 85 6.04 -12.39 -11.97
N ARG A 86 6.06 -12.87 -10.74
CA ARG A 86 4.95 -13.56 -10.11
C ARG A 86 4.39 -12.74 -8.95
N TYR A 87 3.08 -12.51 -8.95
CA TYR A 87 2.42 -11.73 -7.91
C TYR A 87 2.36 -12.45 -6.57
N GLY A 88 2.76 -11.76 -5.52
CA GLY A 88 2.33 -12.02 -4.15
C GLY A 88 1.13 -11.13 -3.82
N ARG A 89 0.10 -11.68 -3.18
CA ARG A 89 -1.16 -10.99 -2.88
C ARG A 89 -1.51 -11.11 -1.42
N HIS A 90 -1.96 -9.99 -0.82
CA HIS A 90 -2.36 -9.93 0.58
C HIS A 90 -3.51 -8.95 0.79
N LEU A 91 -4.25 -9.19 1.86
CA LEU A 91 -5.26 -8.26 2.37
C LEU A 91 -4.78 -7.73 3.71
N LEU A 92 -4.68 -6.40 3.84
CA LEU A 92 -4.16 -5.73 5.01
C LEU A 92 -5.18 -4.76 5.59
N ILE A 93 -5.16 -4.62 6.92
CA ILE A 93 -5.80 -3.50 7.60
C ILE A 93 -4.67 -2.57 8.04
N VAL A 94 -4.66 -1.37 7.52
CA VAL A 94 -3.61 -0.38 7.78
C VAL A 94 -4.23 0.80 8.52
N PRO A 95 -3.80 1.08 9.76
CA PRO A 95 -4.19 2.32 10.43
C PRO A 95 -3.74 3.53 9.63
N CYS A 96 -4.52 4.60 9.68
CA CYS A 96 -4.20 5.87 9.04
C CYS A 96 -3.64 6.86 10.07
N ASP A 97 -2.91 7.88 9.57
CA ASP A 97 -2.49 8.98 10.40
C ASP A 97 -3.66 9.91 10.76
N ALA A 98 -3.39 11.01 11.46
CA ALA A 98 -4.42 11.95 11.90
C ALA A 98 -5.20 12.59 10.73
N ASN A 99 -4.62 12.61 9.54
CA ASN A 99 -5.23 13.16 8.33
C ASN A 99 -5.97 12.11 7.49
N GLY A 100 -5.92 10.84 7.89
CA GLY A 100 -6.52 9.75 7.13
C GLY A 100 -5.63 9.23 6.00
N ASP A 101 -4.33 9.40 6.12
CA ASP A 101 -3.35 9.01 5.10
C ASP A 101 -2.47 7.85 5.58
N ILE A 102 -1.83 7.19 4.63
CA ILE A 102 -0.82 6.17 4.89
C ILE A 102 0.47 6.50 4.15
N TYR A 103 1.54 5.82 4.52
CA TYR A 103 2.85 5.95 3.89
C TYR A 103 3.28 4.61 3.32
N TYR A 104 3.97 4.64 2.18
CA TYR A 104 4.52 3.44 1.56
C TYR A 104 6.04 3.48 1.49
N GLN A 105 6.64 2.29 1.50
CA GLN A 105 8.05 2.04 1.20
C GLN A 105 8.12 0.88 0.23
N ILE A 106 8.99 0.97 -0.76
CA ILE A 106 9.18 -0.08 -1.76
C ILE A 106 10.67 -0.40 -1.84
N ALA A 107 11.00 -1.69 -1.70
CA ALA A 107 12.32 -2.20 -2.04
C ALA A 107 12.18 -3.12 -3.25
N ALA A 108 12.75 -2.74 -4.36
CA ALA A 108 12.74 -3.46 -5.62
C ALA A 108 14.14 -3.98 -5.96
N SER A 109 14.23 -4.95 -6.85
CA SER A 109 15.52 -5.49 -7.32
C SER A 109 16.26 -4.52 -8.25
N GLY A 110 15.53 -3.58 -8.85
CA GLY A 110 16.08 -2.54 -9.73
C GLY A 110 15.10 -1.40 -9.91
N THR A 111 15.52 -0.37 -10.65
CA THR A 111 14.67 0.78 -10.93
C THR A 111 13.50 0.38 -11.83
N GLY A 112 12.28 0.65 -11.38
CA GLY A 112 11.07 0.37 -12.14
C GLY A 112 10.76 -1.10 -12.35
N THR A 113 11.32 -2.01 -11.55
CA THR A 113 11.08 -3.46 -11.70
C THR A 113 9.89 -3.96 -10.89
N MET A 114 9.41 -3.17 -9.95
CA MET A 114 8.32 -3.57 -9.06
C MET A 114 6.98 -3.12 -9.62
N ASP A 115 6.05 -4.06 -9.81
CA ASP A 115 4.63 -3.77 -10.09
C ASP A 115 3.85 -3.86 -8.79
N VAL A 116 3.12 -2.80 -8.45
CA VAL A 116 2.34 -2.70 -7.21
C VAL A 116 0.92 -2.28 -7.53
N PHE A 117 -0.06 -3.05 -7.05
CA PHE A 117 -1.48 -2.73 -7.17
C PHE A 117 -2.11 -2.63 -5.80
N LEU A 118 -2.91 -1.59 -5.60
CA LEU A 118 -3.70 -1.38 -4.39
C LEU A 118 -5.17 -1.26 -4.76
N GLN A 119 -6.03 -1.94 -3.99
CA GLN A 119 -7.48 -1.78 -4.06
C GLN A 119 -8.00 -1.55 -2.65
N ILE A 120 -8.81 -0.52 -2.48
CA ILE A 120 -9.45 -0.22 -1.20
C ILE A 120 -10.81 -0.90 -1.16
N TRP A 121 -10.99 -1.83 -0.24
CA TRP A 121 -12.22 -2.59 -0.06
C TRP A 121 -13.04 -2.16 1.15
N GLY A 122 -12.53 -1.26 1.93
CA GLY A 122 -13.23 -0.73 3.08
C GLY A 122 -12.41 0.27 3.86
N TYR A 123 -13.04 0.93 4.79
CA TYR A 123 -12.39 1.90 5.67
C TYR A 123 -13.19 2.08 6.96
N TRP A 124 -12.57 2.68 7.95
CA TRP A 124 -13.20 3.01 9.24
C TRP A 124 -13.28 4.53 9.37
N LEU A 125 -14.49 4.99 9.63
CA LEU A 125 -14.78 6.42 9.83
C LEU A 125 -14.39 6.91 11.23
#